data_a9ca0c4e6cef309e8d182666ea663258
#
_entry.id   a9ca0c4e6cef309e8d182666ea663258
#
_cell.length_a   1.000
_cell.length_b   1.000
_cell.length_c   1.000
_cell.angle_alpha   90.00
_cell.angle_beta   90.00
_cell.angle_gamma   90.00
#
_symmetry.space_group_name_H-M   'P 1'
#
loop_
_entity.id
_entity.type
_entity.pdbx_description
1 polymer ?
#
loop_
_entity_poly.entity_id
_entity_poly.type
_entity_poly.pdbx_seq_one_letter_code
_entity_poly.pdbx_strand_id
1 'polypeptide(L)'
;MKPHRISHRIRILAACSLIVFLQAACSTAPAHEEPSKASVTVKELVKSTQSWDGETLPRYPAGQPRVTILRITIPAGVELDMHKHPVINAGVLISGQLTVQTKSAETLHLKAGDPIVEVVNTAHFGINQGSVPAEIIVFYAGSVDLPISVIEPK
;
A
#
# COMPACT_ATOMS: atom_id res chain seq x y z
N MET A 1 -49.66 57.07 75.72
CA MET A 1 -50.11 55.91 76.48
C MET A 1 -49.60 54.66 75.76
N LYS A 2 -48.65 53.89 76.34
CA LYS A 2 -48.07 52.67 75.78
C LYS A 2 -48.84 51.45 76.25
N PRO A 3 -49.08 50.43 75.42
CA PRO A 3 -49.36 49.12 75.92
C PRO A 3 -48.17 48.16 75.78
N HIS A 4 -48.10 47.25 76.71
CA HIS A 4 -47.09 46.29 76.97
C HIS A 4 -47.05 45.18 75.90
N ARG A 5 -45.82 44.79 75.53
CA ARG A 5 -45.51 43.54 74.74
C ARG A 5 -45.32 42.35 75.70
N ILE A 6 -46.06 41.29 75.50
CA ILE A 6 -45.85 40.00 76.11
C ILE A 6 -45.05 39.17 75.16
N SER A 7 -43.89 38.76 75.64
CA SER A 7 -42.97 37.90 74.87
C SER A 7 -43.24 36.45 75.17
N HIS A 8 -43.67 35.66 74.15
CA HIS A 8 -43.73 34.22 74.25
C HIS A 8 -42.47 33.63 73.57
N ARG A 9 -41.62 33.06 74.40
CA ARG A 9 -40.47 32.28 73.91
C ARG A 9 -40.92 30.86 73.52
N ILE A 10 -40.96 30.56 72.24
CA ILE A 10 -41.17 29.21 71.74
C ILE A 10 -39.83 28.57 71.67
N ARG A 11 -39.65 27.44 72.39
CA ARG A 11 -38.50 26.58 72.32
C ARG A 11 -38.71 25.61 71.14
N ILE A 12 -37.92 25.76 70.09
CA ILE A 12 -37.89 24.83 68.96
C ILE A 12 -36.86 23.75 69.30
N LEU A 13 -37.33 22.52 69.43
CA LEU A 13 -36.48 21.30 69.50
C LEU A 13 -35.97 20.97 68.11
N ALA A 14 -34.67 21.08 67.88
CA ALA A 14 -34.02 20.62 66.67
C ALA A 14 -33.88 19.13 66.66
N ALA A 15 -34.67 18.43 65.85
CA ALA A 15 -34.46 17.01 65.51
C ALA A 15 -33.39 16.91 64.43
N CYS A 16 -32.20 16.36 64.80
CA CYS A 16 -31.14 16.04 63.87
C CYS A 16 -31.52 14.78 63.11
N SER A 17 -32.02 14.91 61.87
CA SER A 17 -32.18 13.79 60.95
C SER A 17 -30.87 13.53 60.26
N LEU A 18 -30.23 12.39 60.60
CA LEU A 18 -29.01 11.91 59.95
C LEU A 18 -29.41 11.30 58.60
N ILE A 19 -29.22 12.05 57.52
CA ILE A 19 -29.39 11.51 56.15
C ILE A 19 -28.08 10.82 55.77
N VAL A 20 -28.10 9.48 55.76
CA VAL A 20 -27.01 8.65 55.21
C VAL A 20 -27.12 8.65 53.71
N PHE A 21 -26.24 9.42 53.03
CA PHE A 21 -26.06 9.33 51.58
C PHE A 21 -25.34 8.01 51.25
N LEU A 22 -26.08 7.03 50.77
CA LEU A 22 -25.53 5.83 50.16
C LEU A 22 -25.03 6.22 48.77
N GLN A 23 -23.72 6.52 48.63
CA GLN A 23 -23.09 6.75 47.32
C GLN A 23 -22.93 5.36 46.64
N ALA A 24 -23.80 5.07 45.67
CA ALA A 24 -23.62 3.96 44.77
C ALA A 24 -22.42 4.30 43.85
N ALA A 25 -21.24 3.75 44.18
CA ALA A 25 -20.08 3.80 43.28
C ALA A 25 -20.42 2.93 42.05
N CYS A 26 -20.81 3.61 40.96
CA CYS A 26 -20.94 2.96 39.66
C CYS A 26 -19.51 2.66 39.17
N SER A 27 -19.03 1.44 39.45
CA SER A 27 -17.78 0.91 38.94
C SER A 27 -17.98 0.68 37.43
N THR A 28 -17.56 1.61 36.59
CA THR A 28 -17.44 1.37 35.14
C THR A 28 -16.25 0.43 34.95
N ALA A 29 -16.53 -0.86 34.79
CA ALA A 29 -15.53 -1.82 34.32
C ALA A 29 -15.00 -1.33 32.95
N PRO A 30 -13.68 -1.39 32.72
CA PRO A 30 -13.14 -1.08 31.41
C PRO A 30 -13.79 -2.02 30.39
N ALA A 31 -14.32 -1.44 29.31
CA ALA A 31 -14.82 -2.21 28.17
C ALA A 31 -13.66 -3.08 27.67
N HIS A 32 -13.80 -4.40 27.72
CA HIS A 32 -12.92 -5.33 27.03
C HIS A 32 -13.14 -5.05 25.54
N GLU A 33 -12.20 -4.33 24.90
CA GLU A 33 -12.11 -4.33 23.44
C GLU A 33 -11.76 -5.75 23.00
N GLU A 34 -12.73 -6.44 22.45
CA GLU A 34 -12.50 -7.70 21.74
C GLU A 34 -11.46 -7.44 20.65
N PRO A 35 -10.38 -8.26 20.54
CA PRO A 35 -9.38 -8.07 19.48
C PRO A 35 -10.07 -8.14 18.12
N SER A 36 -9.98 -7.06 17.36
CA SER A 36 -10.56 -7.00 16.01
C SER A 36 -10.00 -8.16 15.20
N LYS A 37 -10.89 -9.02 14.69
CA LYS A 37 -10.51 -10.18 13.91
C LYS A 37 -9.73 -9.68 12.67
N ALA A 38 -8.43 -10.00 12.61
CA ALA A 38 -7.61 -9.62 11.46
C ALA A 38 -8.26 -10.13 10.17
N SER A 39 -8.45 -9.24 9.20
CA SER A 39 -9.08 -9.55 7.91
C SER A 39 -8.06 -9.49 6.80
N VAL A 40 -8.23 -10.34 5.75
CA VAL A 40 -7.42 -10.29 4.54
C VAL A 40 -7.78 -9.02 3.76
N THR A 41 -6.75 -8.26 3.39
CA THR A 41 -6.91 -7.10 2.50
C THR A 41 -6.32 -7.45 1.13
N VAL A 42 -7.08 -7.20 0.06
CA VAL A 42 -6.65 -7.39 -1.33
C VAL A 42 -6.64 -6.04 -2.02
N LYS A 43 -5.49 -5.70 -2.63
CA LYS A 43 -5.34 -4.51 -3.47
C LYS A 43 -4.87 -4.95 -4.86
N GLU A 44 -5.69 -4.70 -5.89
CA GLU A 44 -5.28 -4.86 -7.28
C GLU A 44 -4.28 -3.75 -7.63
N LEU A 45 -3.08 -4.10 -8.07
CA LEU A 45 -2.05 -3.12 -8.45
C LEU A 45 -2.17 -2.73 -9.91
N VAL A 46 -2.44 -3.70 -10.78
CA VAL A 46 -2.69 -3.48 -12.21
C VAL A 46 -3.53 -4.62 -12.77
N LYS A 47 -4.39 -4.29 -13.72
CA LYS A 47 -5.14 -5.23 -14.55
C LYS A 47 -5.25 -4.63 -15.95
N SER A 48 -4.55 -5.21 -16.92
CA SER A 48 -4.45 -4.63 -18.26
C SER A 48 -4.38 -5.71 -19.33
N THR A 49 -4.87 -5.37 -20.52
CA THR A 49 -4.64 -6.09 -21.76
C THR A 49 -3.65 -5.35 -22.67
N GLN A 50 -3.04 -4.28 -22.15
CA GLN A 50 -2.07 -3.45 -22.82
C GLN A 50 -0.81 -3.30 -21.98
N SER A 51 0.34 -3.13 -22.63
CA SER A 51 1.59 -2.67 -22.03
C SER A 51 1.50 -1.20 -21.63
N TRP A 52 2.49 -0.72 -20.87
CA TRP A 52 2.50 0.64 -20.34
C TRP A 52 2.53 1.74 -21.42
N ASP A 53 2.99 1.42 -22.64
CA ASP A 53 2.98 2.30 -23.83
C ASP A 53 1.64 2.31 -24.59
N GLY A 54 0.64 1.52 -24.12
CA GLY A 54 -0.69 1.42 -24.72
C GLY A 54 -0.85 0.36 -25.80
N GLU A 55 0.23 -0.35 -26.18
CA GLU A 55 0.16 -1.41 -27.16
C GLU A 55 -0.55 -2.65 -26.59
N THR A 56 -1.37 -3.30 -27.43
CA THR A 56 -2.10 -4.50 -27.03
C THR A 56 -1.15 -5.67 -26.81
N LEU A 57 -1.26 -6.34 -25.67
CA LEU A 57 -0.47 -7.53 -25.35
C LEU A 57 -0.72 -8.64 -26.38
N PRO A 58 0.32 -9.34 -26.84
CA PRO A 58 0.17 -10.46 -27.74
C PRO A 58 -0.52 -11.65 -27.05
N ARG A 59 -0.87 -12.65 -27.81
CA ARG A 59 -1.27 -13.95 -27.25
C ARG A 59 -0.11 -14.58 -26.47
N TYR A 60 -0.43 -15.37 -25.46
CA TYR A 60 0.59 -16.18 -24.80
C TYR A 60 1.31 -17.07 -25.80
N PRO A 61 2.64 -17.27 -25.63
CA PRO A 61 3.39 -18.13 -26.53
C PRO A 61 2.85 -19.57 -26.51
N ALA A 62 2.93 -20.24 -27.66
CA ALA A 62 2.63 -21.66 -27.76
C ALA A 62 3.75 -22.50 -27.11
N GLY A 63 3.48 -23.77 -26.84
CA GLY A 63 4.43 -24.72 -26.26
C GLY A 63 4.29 -24.89 -24.76
N GLN A 64 5.26 -25.54 -24.14
CA GLN A 64 5.27 -25.79 -22.70
C GLN A 64 5.48 -24.47 -21.93
N PRO A 65 4.54 -24.02 -21.11
CA PRO A 65 4.70 -22.79 -20.33
C PRO A 65 5.90 -22.86 -19.39
N ARG A 66 6.62 -21.76 -19.29
CA ARG A 66 7.67 -21.52 -18.30
C ARG A 66 7.45 -20.17 -17.63
N VAL A 67 7.29 -20.22 -16.32
CA VAL A 67 7.21 -19.02 -15.47
C VAL A 67 8.60 -18.72 -14.94
N THR A 68 9.01 -17.46 -15.03
CA THR A 68 10.26 -16.98 -14.41
C THR A 68 9.93 -15.77 -13.56
N ILE A 69 10.44 -15.74 -12.34
CA ILE A 69 10.32 -14.56 -11.45
C ILE A 69 11.74 -14.12 -11.11
N LEU A 70 12.05 -12.86 -11.39
CA LEU A 70 13.32 -12.26 -11.05
C LEU A 70 13.13 -11.14 -10.01
N ARG A 71 14.09 -11.07 -9.12
CA ARG A 71 14.33 -9.90 -8.27
C ARG A 71 15.58 -9.22 -8.81
N ILE A 72 15.42 -7.99 -9.29
CA ILE A 72 16.47 -7.24 -9.97
C ILE A 72 16.80 -6.02 -9.13
N THR A 73 18.09 -5.86 -8.80
CA THR A 73 18.59 -4.67 -8.09
C THR A 73 19.43 -3.84 -9.06
N ILE A 74 19.04 -2.60 -9.27
CA ILE A 74 19.70 -1.64 -10.16
C ILE A 74 20.33 -0.56 -9.28
N PRO A 75 21.67 -0.52 -9.16
CA PRO A 75 22.35 0.50 -8.37
C PRO A 75 22.01 1.92 -8.83
N ALA A 76 22.18 2.90 -7.94
CA ALA A 76 22.00 4.32 -8.28
C ALA A 76 22.89 4.74 -9.46
N GLY A 77 22.32 5.45 -10.43
CA GLY A 77 23.00 5.91 -11.63
C GLY A 77 23.24 4.86 -12.72
N VAL A 78 22.83 3.61 -12.51
CA VAL A 78 23.04 2.53 -13.49
C VAL A 78 21.91 2.54 -14.53
N GLU A 79 22.31 2.47 -15.81
CA GLU A 79 21.48 2.21 -16.97
C GLU A 79 21.67 0.77 -17.45
N LEU A 80 20.57 0.10 -17.74
CA LEU A 80 20.56 -1.25 -18.32
C LEU A 80 20.85 -1.17 -19.83
N ASP A 81 21.39 -2.24 -20.38
CA ASP A 81 21.53 -2.36 -21.82
C ASP A 81 20.17 -2.31 -22.52
N MET A 82 20.14 -1.74 -23.75
CA MET A 82 18.98 -1.79 -24.62
C MET A 82 18.60 -3.25 -24.87
N HIS A 83 17.37 -3.64 -24.61
CA HIS A 83 16.89 -5.01 -24.74
C HIS A 83 15.40 -5.03 -25.08
N LYS A 84 14.88 -6.21 -25.39
CA LYS A 84 13.44 -6.47 -25.56
C LYS A 84 13.04 -7.76 -24.90
N HIS A 85 11.77 -7.90 -24.58
CA HIS A 85 11.16 -9.11 -24.03
C HIS A 85 10.28 -9.78 -25.09
N PRO A 86 10.61 -11.00 -25.56
CA PRO A 86 9.75 -11.76 -26.48
C PRO A 86 8.48 -12.31 -25.85
N VAL A 87 8.32 -12.18 -24.52
CA VAL A 87 7.22 -12.74 -23.75
C VAL A 87 6.57 -11.67 -22.89
N ILE A 88 5.28 -11.85 -22.56
CA ILE A 88 4.56 -10.97 -21.64
C ILE A 88 5.26 -11.02 -20.29
N ASN A 89 5.49 -9.85 -19.71
CA ASN A 89 5.99 -9.74 -18.36
C ASN A 89 5.36 -8.54 -17.64
N ALA A 90 5.31 -8.66 -16.32
CA ALA A 90 4.81 -7.60 -15.45
C ALA A 90 5.59 -7.60 -14.13
N GLY A 91 5.72 -6.44 -13.53
CA GLY A 91 6.50 -6.28 -12.31
C GLY A 91 5.92 -5.26 -11.35
N VAL A 92 6.58 -5.20 -10.18
CA VAL A 92 6.32 -4.16 -9.18
C VAL A 92 7.65 -3.64 -8.68
N LEU A 93 7.83 -2.32 -8.73
CA LEU A 93 8.99 -1.68 -8.11
C LEU A 93 8.84 -1.73 -6.59
N ILE A 94 9.75 -2.41 -5.91
CA ILE A 94 9.70 -2.63 -4.45
C ILE A 94 10.30 -1.46 -3.69
N SER A 95 11.42 -0.91 -4.22
CA SER A 95 12.10 0.23 -3.60
C SER A 95 12.81 1.09 -4.63
N GLY A 96 13.16 2.33 -4.24
CA GLY A 96 13.83 3.28 -5.10
C GLY A 96 12.92 3.88 -6.16
N GLN A 97 13.52 4.26 -7.28
CA GLN A 97 12.83 4.77 -8.48
C GLN A 97 13.48 4.20 -9.74
N LEU A 98 12.71 4.03 -10.79
CA LEU A 98 13.17 3.50 -12.06
C LEU A 98 12.49 4.26 -13.20
N THR A 99 13.26 4.70 -14.17
CA THR A 99 12.76 5.23 -15.43
C THR A 99 12.94 4.17 -16.50
N VAL A 100 11.86 3.81 -17.19
CA VAL A 100 11.89 2.91 -18.36
C VAL A 100 11.67 3.75 -19.60
N GLN A 101 12.49 3.55 -20.63
CA GLN A 101 12.40 4.29 -21.88
C GLN A 101 12.49 3.36 -23.09
N THR A 102 11.56 3.52 -24.05
CA THR A 102 11.60 2.83 -25.32
C THR A 102 12.60 3.49 -26.27
N LYS A 103 13.00 2.75 -27.32
CA LYS A 103 13.85 3.30 -28.39
C LYS A 103 13.18 4.49 -29.12
N SER A 104 11.84 4.58 -29.12
CA SER A 104 11.05 5.71 -29.64
C SER A 104 10.92 6.87 -28.67
N ALA A 105 11.63 6.84 -27.54
CA ALA A 105 11.66 7.88 -26.50
C ALA A 105 10.38 8.02 -25.65
N GLU A 106 9.47 7.06 -25.69
CA GLU A 106 8.38 6.97 -24.72
C GLU A 106 8.96 6.63 -23.35
N THR A 107 8.46 7.27 -22.32
CA THR A 107 9.09 7.20 -20.99
C THR A 107 8.04 6.94 -19.91
N LEU A 108 8.35 6.00 -19.03
CA LEU A 108 7.59 5.67 -17.82
C LEU A 108 8.47 5.90 -16.59
N HIS A 109 7.96 6.66 -15.62
CA HIS A 109 8.61 6.85 -14.32
C HIS A 109 7.90 6.04 -13.25
N LEU A 110 8.66 5.20 -12.54
CA LEU A 110 8.18 4.35 -11.46
C LEU A 110 8.78 4.77 -10.13
N LYS A 111 7.98 4.73 -9.09
CA LYS A 111 8.38 4.79 -7.67
C LYS A 111 7.98 3.51 -6.94
N ALA A 112 8.50 3.31 -5.74
CA ALA A 112 8.19 2.15 -4.92
C ALA A 112 6.67 1.92 -4.78
N GLY A 113 6.23 0.70 -5.06
CA GLY A 113 4.84 0.26 -5.07
C GLY A 113 4.14 0.37 -6.43
N ASP A 114 4.73 1.04 -7.43
CA ASP A 114 4.13 1.15 -8.76
C ASP A 114 4.31 -0.17 -9.54
N PRO A 115 3.24 -0.67 -10.19
CA PRO A 115 3.31 -1.79 -11.09
C PRO A 115 3.72 -1.35 -12.50
N ILE A 116 4.22 -2.31 -13.27
CA ILE A 116 4.46 -2.17 -14.69
C ILE A 116 3.94 -3.42 -15.43
N VAL A 117 3.31 -3.23 -16.58
CA VAL A 117 3.13 -4.25 -17.61
C VAL A 117 4.05 -3.86 -18.75
N GLU A 118 5.11 -4.63 -18.95
CA GLU A 118 6.20 -4.29 -19.86
C GLU A 118 5.79 -4.36 -21.34
N VAL A 119 6.49 -3.60 -22.15
CA VAL A 119 6.39 -3.68 -23.61
C VAL A 119 6.92 -5.04 -24.12
N VAL A 120 6.25 -5.62 -25.10
CA VAL A 120 6.63 -6.93 -25.68
C VAL A 120 7.22 -6.71 -27.08
N ASN A 121 8.40 -7.28 -27.35
CA ASN A 121 9.17 -7.13 -28.58
C ASN A 121 9.60 -5.67 -28.93
N THR A 122 9.38 -4.72 -28.06
CA THR A 122 9.80 -3.33 -28.23
C THR A 122 11.12 -3.12 -27.49
N ALA A 123 12.10 -2.55 -28.18
CA ALA A 123 13.40 -2.23 -27.60
C ALA A 123 13.29 -1.10 -26.59
N HIS A 124 13.79 -1.35 -25.38
CA HIS A 124 13.74 -0.40 -24.26
C HIS A 124 14.91 -0.64 -23.30
N PHE A 125 15.08 0.28 -22.36
CA PHE A 125 16.03 0.14 -21.26
C PHE A 125 15.45 0.76 -19.98
N GLY A 126 15.99 0.34 -18.84
CA GLY A 126 15.72 0.96 -17.56
C GLY A 126 16.91 1.72 -17.04
N ILE A 127 16.68 2.86 -16.37
CA ILE A 127 17.72 3.63 -15.70
C ILE A 127 17.28 4.02 -14.29
N ASN A 128 18.13 3.79 -13.31
CA ASN A 128 17.95 4.30 -11.96
C ASN A 128 18.61 5.68 -11.83
N GLN A 129 17.85 6.73 -12.03
CA GLN A 129 18.31 8.12 -11.85
C GLN A 129 18.25 8.60 -10.39
N GLY A 130 17.87 7.71 -9.45
CA GLY A 130 17.81 8.00 -8.03
C GLY A 130 19.16 7.95 -7.32
N SER A 131 19.15 8.23 -6.04
CA SER A 131 20.33 8.22 -5.17
C SER A 131 20.48 6.92 -4.36
N VAL A 132 19.51 6.00 -4.46
CA VAL A 132 19.50 4.70 -3.78
C VAL A 132 19.24 3.58 -4.80
N PRO A 133 19.61 2.33 -4.52
CA PRO A 133 19.28 1.22 -5.41
C PRO A 133 17.79 1.10 -5.67
N ALA A 134 17.40 0.84 -6.91
CA ALA A 134 16.06 0.44 -7.30
C ALA A 134 15.95 -1.08 -7.25
N GLU A 135 14.86 -1.59 -6.72
CA GLU A 135 14.60 -3.03 -6.65
C GLU A 135 13.23 -3.33 -7.25
N ILE A 136 13.20 -4.19 -8.26
CA ILE A 136 11.97 -4.60 -8.94
C ILE A 136 11.83 -6.12 -8.94
N ILE A 137 10.61 -6.62 -8.72
CA ILE A 137 10.25 -8.01 -8.95
C ILE A 137 9.49 -8.06 -10.26
N VAL A 138 9.95 -8.93 -11.18
CA VAL A 138 9.33 -9.11 -12.49
C VAL A 138 8.98 -10.56 -12.71
N PHE A 139 7.74 -10.79 -13.13
CA PHE A 139 7.18 -12.07 -13.51
C PHE A 139 7.11 -12.14 -15.03
N TYR A 140 7.64 -13.22 -15.62
CA TYR A 140 7.63 -13.51 -17.05
C TYR A 140 6.74 -14.72 -17.35
N ALA A 141 5.77 -14.55 -18.26
CA ALA A 141 4.89 -15.60 -18.76
C ALA A 141 5.39 -16.12 -20.13
N GLY A 142 6.44 -16.93 -20.11
CA GLY A 142 7.11 -17.44 -21.30
C GLY A 142 6.83 -18.90 -21.62
N SER A 143 7.65 -19.45 -22.51
CA SER A 143 7.74 -20.89 -22.82
C SER A 143 9.17 -21.37 -22.71
N VAL A 144 9.37 -22.71 -22.71
CA VAL A 144 10.71 -23.29 -22.58
C VAL A 144 11.63 -22.92 -23.74
N ASP A 145 11.06 -22.59 -24.91
CA ASP A 145 11.80 -22.35 -26.14
C ASP A 145 12.09 -20.83 -26.37
N LEU A 146 11.58 -19.96 -25.52
CA LEU A 146 11.77 -18.52 -25.67
C LEU A 146 12.64 -17.94 -24.55
N PRO A 147 13.60 -17.06 -24.88
CA PRO A 147 14.30 -16.28 -23.87
C PRO A 147 13.37 -15.24 -23.25
N ILE A 148 13.64 -14.85 -22.02
CA ILE A 148 12.87 -13.80 -21.33
C ILE A 148 13.36 -12.39 -21.71
N SER A 149 14.59 -12.28 -22.22
CA SER A 149 15.18 -11.01 -22.67
C SER A 149 16.19 -11.27 -23.80
N VAL A 150 16.28 -10.33 -24.73
CA VAL A 150 17.23 -10.31 -25.85
C VAL A 150 17.86 -8.93 -25.89
N ILE A 151 19.20 -8.89 -25.83
CA ILE A 151 19.97 -7.64 -25.97
C ILE A 151 19.86 -7.14 -27.40
N GLU A 152 19.59 -5.86 -27.56
CA GLU A 152 19.55 -5.19 -28.84
C GLU A 152 20.92 -4.52 -29.11
N PRO A 153 21.48 -4.67 -30.31
CA PRO A 153 22.69 -3.92 -30.67
C PRO A 153 22.47 -2.41 -30.59
N LYS A 154 23.49 -1.70 -30.11
CA LYS A 154 23.50 -0.24 -30.10
C LYS A 154 23.54 0.32 -31.51
#